data_1c11051b088fd5af1231955442bab0b7
#
_entry.id   1c11051b088fd5af1231955442bab0b7
#
_cell.length_a   1.000
_cell.length_b   1.000
_cell.length_c   1.000
_cell.angle_alpha   90.00
_cell.angle_beta   90.00
_cell.angle_gamma   90.00
#
_symmetry.space_group_name_H-M   'P 1'
#
loop_
_entity.id
_entity.type
_entity.pdbx_description
1 polymer ?
#
loop_
_entity_poly.entity_id
_entity_poly.type
_entity_poly.pdbx_seq_one_letter_code
_entity_poly.pdbx_strand_id
1 'polypeptide(L)'
;SILLESSDYGVNDNSVAYICFNPIADIKLQNQMLSMRHPDGKSKQIQLADNERVAKYCSDFAKQFSGNFKSERFVSNGLFGFTSYDAVQHFEDIQFSEKEEDVHIPQMYYALFQNVIAINVFNNEAHLYAHCYQTKNNLDEVVAVLQAPNPTTHSFSRQGEPHSNLTDDEFVELVKKGIHHCYRGDVFQIVLSRRFSQPFAGDDFTLYRVLRSVNPSPYLFYFDFGDYQIFGSSPEAQLVVKNGKAEIHPIAGTFRRTGNDKQDAE
;
A
#
# COMPACT_ATOMS: atom_id res chain seq x y z
N SER A 1 -1.51 -11.60 -3.22
CA SER A 1 -2.57 -10.78 -3.87
C SER A 1 -2.58 -9.36 -3.32
N ILE A 2 -3.17 -8.42 -4.09
CA ILE A 2 -3.30 -7.01 -3.70
C ILE A 2 -4.73 -6.56 -4.00
N LEU A 3 -5.35 -5.86 -3.04
CA LEU A 3 -6.59 -5.12 -3.20
C LEU A 3 -6.32 -3.65 -2.91
N LEU A 4 -6.69 -2.77 -3.83
CA LEU A 4 -6.68 -1.32 -3.67
C LEU A 4 -8.12 -0.83 -3.87
N GLU A 5 -8.63 -0.05 -2.94
CA GLU A 5 -10.00 0.48 -3.00
C GLU A 5 -10.03 1.97 -2.68
N SER A 6 -11.09 2.63 -3.12
CA SER A 6 -11.43 3.98 -2.69
C SER A 6 -12.84 3.98 -2.13
N SER A 7 -13.05 4.63 -0.98
CA SER A 7 -14.38 4.86 -0.42
C SER A 7 -14.97 6.22 -0.79
N ASP A 8 -14.30 6.97 -1.65
CA ASP A 8 -14.78 8.28 -2.10
C ASP A 8 -15.89 8.13 -3.14
N TYR A 9 -17.06 7.72 -2.67
CA TYR A 9 -18.25 7.44 -3.50
C TYR A 9 -18.98 8.69 -4.01
N GLY A 10 -18.47 9.87 -3.70
CA GLY A 10 -19.33 11.05 -3.70
C GLY A 10 -19.35 11.86 -4.97
N VAL A 11 -18.35 11.90 -5.83
CA VAL A 11 -18.27 13.00 -6.81
C VAL A 11 -17.71 12.66 -8.18
N ASN A 12 -17.04 11.54 -8.43
CA ASN A 12 -16.38 11.32 -9.72
C ASN A 12 -16.34 9.87 -10.18
N ASP A 13 -16.29 9.70 -11.51
CA ASP A 13 -15.93 8.49 -12.27
C ASP A 13 -14.58 7.82 -11.83
N ASN A 14 -13.96 8.30 -10.76
CA ASN A 14 -12.62 7.93 -10.31
C ASN A 14 -12.60 6.92 -9.15
N SER A 15 -13.75 6.47 -8.64
CA SER A 15 -13.81 5.44 -7.60
C SER A 15 -13.54 4.06 -8.23
N VAL A 16 -12.27 3.73 -8.38
CA VAL A 16 -11.83 2.47 -8.98
C VAL A 16 -11.16 1.60 -7.92
N ALA A 17 -11.61 0.35 -7.82
CA ALA A 17 -10.91 -0.68 -7.07
C ALA A 17 -10.07 -1.54 -8.02
N TYR A 18 -8.91 -2.00 -7.53
CA TYR A 18 -8.02 -2.91 -8.25
C TYR A 18 -7.80 -4.18 -7.43
N ILE A 19 -7.97 -5.32 -8.07
CA ILE A 19 -7.59 -6.62 -7.50
C ILE A 19 -6.49 -7.21 -8.39
N CYS A 20 -5.31 -7.46 -7.81
CA CYS A 20 -4.16 -7.99 -8.53
C CYS A 20 -3.73 -9.32 -7.90
N PHE A 21 -3.57 -10.37 -8.73
CA PHE A 21 -3.18 -11.69 -8.24
C PHE A 21 -2.37 -12.48 -9.28
N ASN A 22 -1.77 -13.59 -8.88
CA ASN A 22 -0.81 -14.37 -9.66
C ASN A 22 0.42 -13.54 -10.08
N PRO A 23 1.36 -13.22 -9.15
CA PRO A 23 2.54 -12.43 -9.46
C PRO A 23 3.49 -13.20 -10.40
N ILE A 24 3.82 -12.60 -11.56
CA ILE A 24 4.69 -13.19 -12.59
C ILE A 24 6.10 -12.60 -12.62
N ALA A 25 6.29 -11.42 -12.05
CA ALA A 25 7.59 -10.80 -11.84
C ALA A 25 7.56 -9.94 -10.59
N ASP A 26 8.70 -9.75 -9.93
CA ASP A 26 8.79 -8.89 -8.76
C ASP A 26 10.19 -8.29 -8.57
N ILE A 27 10.23 -7.17 -7.86
CA ILE A 27 11.42 -6.52 -7.34
C ILE A 27 11.26 -6.28 -5.84
N LYS A 28 12.20 -6.74 -5.06
CA LYS A 28 12.18 -6.70 -3.59
C LYS A 28 13.50 -6.19 -3.04
N LEU A 29 13.43 -5.25 -2.09
CA LEU A 29 14.57 -4.79 -1.32
C LEU A 29 14.42 -5.22 0.13
N GLN A 30 15.41 -5.93 0.66
CA GLN A 30 15.46 -6.37 2.03
C GLN A 30 16.92 -6.47 2.49
N ASN A 31 17.27 -5.81 3.59
CA ASN A 31 18.62 -5.83 4.16
C ASN A 31 19.72 -5.53 3.12
N GLN A 32 19.59 -4.42 2.39
CA GLN A 32 20.48 -4.01 1.31
C GLN A 32 20.59 -5.01 0.13
N MET A 33 19.81 -6.10 0.15
CA MET A 33 19.74 -7.04 -0.96
C MET A 33 18.56 -6.69 -1.85
N LEU A 34 18.85 -6.31 -3.08
CA LEU A 34 17.86 -6.11 -4.13
C LEU A 34 17.72 -7.40 -4.94
N SER A 35 16.55 -8.00 -4.90
CA SER A 35 16.21 -9.19 -5.68
C SER A 35 15.17 -8.88 -6.73
N MET A 36 15.36 -9.41 -7.93
CA MET A 36 14.45 -9.26 -9.07
C MET A 36 14.14 -10.64 -9.64
N ARG A 37 12.86 -10.95 -9.83
CA ARG A 37 12.39 -12.17 -10.47
C ARG A 37 11.66 -11.79 -11.76
N HIS A 38 11.96 -12.49 -12.84
CA HIS A 38 11.37 -12.27 -14.17
C HIS A 38 10.34 -13.35 -14.51
N PRO A 39 9.43 -13.09 -15.48
CA PRO A 39 8.38 -14.05 -15.84
C PRO A 39 8.91 -15.37 -16.41
N ASP A 40 10.13 -15.40 -16.94
CA ASP A 40 10.82 -16.62 -17.43
C ASP A 40 11.43 -17.46 -16.30
N GLY A 41 11.19 -17.08 -15.04
CA GLY A 41 11.72 -17.73 -13.85
C GLY A 41 13.14 -17.33 -13.48
N LYS A 42 13.83 -16.53 -14.29
CA LYS A 42 15.17 -16.03 -13.96
C LYS A 42 15.08 -15.05 -12.81
N SER A 43 16.04 -15.15 -11.90
CA SER A 43 16.20 -14.23 -10.78
C SER A 43 17.60 -13.62 -10.79
N LYS A 44 17.67 -12.37 -10.31
CA LYS A 44 18.91 -11.64 -10.12
C LYS A 44 18.91 -11.07 -8.70
N GLN A 45 20.06 -11.16 -8.03
CA GLN A 45 20.29 -10.54 -6.74
C GLN A 45 21.47 -9.58 -6.85
N ILE A 46 21.36 -8.43 -6.20
CA ILE A 46 22.37 -7.38 -6.17
C ILE A 46 22.51 -6.94 -4.73
N GLN A 47 23.71 -7.09 -4.16
CA GLN A 47 24.04 -6.45 -2.90
C GLN A 47 24.30 -4.98 -3.18
N LEU A 48 23.47 -4.11 -2.61
CA LEU A 48 23.64 -2.67 -2.74
C LEU A 48 24.84 -2.21 -1.89
N ALA A 49 25.65 -1.31 -2.46
CA ALA A 49 26.64 -0.58 -1.69
C ALA A 49 25.96 0.50 -0.82
N ASP A 50 26.66 0.95 0.21
CA ASP A 50 26.21 2.10 1.00
C ASP A 50 25.99 3.31 0.08
N ASN A 51 24.84 3.98 0.24
CA ASN A 51 24.41 5.11 -0.60
C ASN A 51 24.08 4.77 -2.07
N GLU A 52 23.98 3.50 -2.44
CA GLU A 52 23.54 3.12 -3.78
C GLU A 52 22.03 3.32 -3.91
N ARG A 53 21.62 4.14 -4.89
CA ARG A 53 20.20 4.53 -5.08
C ARG A 53 19.43 3.47 -5.86
N VAL A 54 18.32 3.04 -5.29
CA VAL A 54 17.45 1.97 -5.83
C VAL A 54 16.59 2.45 -7.00
N ALA A 55 16.30 3.75 -7.11
CA ALA A 55 15.38 4.31 -8.09
C ALA A 55 15.68 3.89 -9.53
N LYS A 56 16.96 3.82 -9.90
CA LYS A 56 17.38 3.38 -11.24
C LYS A 56 17.00 1.92 -11.50
N TYR A 57 17.25 1.04 -10.55
CA TYR A 57 16.91 -0.38 -10.68
C TYR A 57 15.41 -0.58 -10.83
N CYS A 58 14.60 0.13 -10.05
CA CYS A 58 13.14 0.09 -10.15
C CYS A 58 12.67 0.57 -11.52
N SER A 59 13.21 1.69 -12.02
CA SER A 59 12.87 2.22 -13.33
C SER A 59 13.29 1.27 -14.47
N ASP A 60 14.49 0.72 -14.41
CA ASP A 60 14.99 -0.20 -15.42
C ASP A 60 14.24 -1.54 -15.40
N PHE A 61 13.81 -2.01 -14.23
CA PHE A 61 12.96 -3.18 -14.10
C PHE A 61 11.57 -2.93 -14.68
N ALA A 62 10.92 -1.82 -14.30
CA ALA A 62 9.58 -1.49 -14.79
C ALA A 62 9.51 -1.33 -16.32
N LYS A 63 10.54 -0.74 -16.95
CA LYS A 63 10.63 -0.55 -18.41
C LYS A 63 10.67 -1.85 -19.21
N GLN A 64 10.99 -2.98 -18.60
CA GLN A 64 11.04 -4.27 -19.28
C GLN A 64 9.63 -4.82 -19.58
N PHE A 65 8.60 -4.29 -18.93
CA PHE A 65 7.24 -4.80 -19.01
C PHE A 65 6.34 -3.81 -19.75
N SER A 66 6.18 -4.04 -21.06
CA SER A 66 5.23 -3.31 -21.91
C SER A 66 4.11 -4.25 -22.35
N GLY A 67 2.86 -3.81 -22.22
CA GLY A 67 1.70 -4.55 -22.68
C GLY A 67 1.29 -4.14 -24.11
N ASN A 68 0.67 -5.05 -24.83
CA ASN A 68 0.13 -4.80 -26.17
C ASN A 68 -1.17 -3.98 -26.15
N PHE A 69 -1.79 -3.88 -24.98
CA PHE A 69 -3.03 -3.16 -24.74
C PHE A 69 -2.82 -2.07 -23.69
N LYS A 70 -3.33 -0.88 -23.97
CA LYS A 70 -3.37 0.23 -23.03
C LYS A 70 -4.80 0.68 -22.85
N SER A 71 -5.31 0.60 -21.64
CA SER A 71 -6.59 1.20 -21.30
C SER A 71 -6.42 2.72 -21.13
N GLU A 72 -7.35 3.51 -21.67
CA GLU A 72 -7.37 4.96 -21.44
C GLU A 72 -7.98 5.31 -20.06
N ARG A 73 -8.81 4.43 -19.51
CA ARG A 73 -9.60 4.66 -18.31
C ARG A 73 -8.99 4.07 -17.05
N PHE A 74 -8.42 2.85 -17.14
CA PHE A 74 -7.94 2.09 -16.00
C PHE A 74 -6.46 1.76 -16.11
N VAL A 75 -5.81 1.55 -14.97
CA VAL A 75 -4.47 0.97 -14.93
C VAL A 75 -4.59 -0.51 -15.32
N SER A 76 -4.22 -0.84 -16.55
CA SER A 76 -4.28 -2.20 -17.08
C SER A 76 -2.96 -2.97 -16.91
N ASN A 77 -1.85 -2.26 -16.65
CA ASN A 77 -0.50 -2.83 -16.50
C ASN A 77 0.31 -1.95 -15.58
N GLY A 78 1.17 -2.55 -14.75
CA GLY A 78 2.07 -1.84 -13.85
C GLY A 78 2.62 -2.72 -12.74
N LEU A 79 3.47 -2.13 -11.94
CA LEU A 79 3.97 -2.74 -10.72
C LEU A 79 3.12 -2.26 -9.55
N PHE A 80 2.59 -3.21 -8.79
CA PHE A 80 1.79 -2.95 -7.60
C PHE A 80 2.53 -3.44 -6.37
N GLY A 81 2.54 -2.65 -5.31
CA GLY A 81 3.27 -3.00 -4.10
C GLY A 81 3.41 -1.84 -3.14
N PHE A 82 4.42 -1.89 -2.29
CA PHE A 82 4.68 -0.89 -1.26
C PHE A 82 6.16 -0.56 -1.13
N THR A 83 6.41 0.59 -0.53
CA THR A 83 7.70 1.03 -0.02
C THR A 83 7.52 1.41 1.44
N SER A 84 8.32 0.83 2.35
CA SER A 84 8.29 1.18 3.76
C SER A 84 8.91 2.57 4.00
N TYR A 85 8.62 3.15 5.17
CA TYR A 85 9.21 4.43 5.56
C TYR A 85 10.75 4.38 5.57
N ASP A 86 11.33 3.30 6.08
CA ASP A 86 12.78 3.16 6.22
C ASP A 86 13.52 3.04 4.88
N ALA A 87 12.81 2.74 3.81
CA ALA A 87 13.39 2.69 2.46
C ALA A 87 13.88 4.06 1.97
N VAL A 88 13.48 5.17 2.61
CA VAL A 88 13.96 6.52 2.26
C VAL A 88 15.48 6.61 2.26
N GLN A 89 16.18 5.81 3.07
CA GLN A 89 17.64 5.71 3.12
C GLN A 89 18.28 5.33 1.78
N HIS A 90 17.52 4.65 0.90
CA HIS A 90 17.97 4.25 -0.44
C HIS A 90 17.64 5.29 -1.52
N PHE A 91 16.99 6.40 -1.15
CA PHE A 91 16.61 7.49 -2.05
C PHE A 91 17.25 8.82 -1.66
N GLU A 92 17.47 9.05 -0.36
CA GLU A 92 17.99 10.29 0.21
C GLU A 92 19.21 10.03 1.09
N ASP A 93 19.99 11.08 1.38
CA ASP A 93 21.17 11.03 2.25
C ASP A 93 20.75 11.09 3.74
N ILE A 94 19.95 10.10 4.15
CA ILE A 94 19.44 9.92 5.50
C ILE A 94 19.86 8.54 5.99
N GLN A 95 20.28 8.45 7.24
CA GLN A 95 20.56 7.17 7.90
C GLN A 95 19.76 7.09 9.19
N PHE A 96 19.11 5.97 9.40
CA PHE A 96 18.47 5.67 10.68
C PHE A 96 19.44 4.92 11.58
N SER A 97 19.31 5.14 12.90
CA SER A 97 19.98 4.28 13.87
C SER A 97 19.45 2.85 13.74
N GLU A 98 20.35 1.88 13.86
CA GLU A 98 19.96 0.48 13.92
C GLU A 98 18.95 0.28 15.05
N LYS A 99 17.84 -0.35 14.73
CA LYS A 99 16.82 -0.78 15.69
C LYS A 99 16.65 -2.29 15.54
N GLU A 100 16.44 -2.98 16.64
CA GLU A 100 15.96 -4.35 16.57
C GLU A 100 14.58 -4.35 15.90
N GLU A 101 14.49 -4.98 14.75
CA GLU A 101 13.24 -5.13 14.03
C GLU A 101 12.54 -6.40 14.51
N ASP A 102 11.41 -6.24 15.20
CA ASP A 102 10.55 -7.37 15.61
C ASP A 102 9.73 -7.91 14.42
N VAL A 103 9.69 -7.18 13.31
CA VAL A 103 8.89 -7.53 12.13
C VAL A 103 9.78 -7.50 10.89
N HIS A 104 9.98 -8.66 10.29
CA HIS A 104 10.84 -8.83 9.11
C HIS A 104 10.05 -8.70 7.81
N ILE A 105 9.66 -7.49 7.44
CA ILE A 105 9.08 -7.21 6.12
C ILE A 105 10.12 -6.53 5.22
N PRO A 106 10.02 -6.69 3.87
CA PRO A 106 10.89 -5.97 2.96
C PRO A 106 10.73 -4.46 3.07
N GLN A 107 11.81 -3.72 2.84
CA GLN A 107 11.76 -2.25 2.74
C GLN A 107 11.03 -1.80 1.47
N MET A 108 11.02 -2.64 0.43
CA MET A 108 10.28 -2.40 -0.80
C MET A 108 9.89 -3.74 -1.43
N TYR A 109 8.64 -3.84 -1.88
CA TYR A 109 8.18 -4.97 -2.68
C TYR A 109 7.16 -4.53 -3.71
N TYR A 110 7.48 -4.70 -4.98
CA TYR A 110 6.59 -4.45 -6.11
C TYR A 110 6.53 -5.66 -7.02
N ALA A 111 5.33 -6.00 -7.49
CA ALA A 111 5.11 -7.13 -8.37
C ALA A 111 4.31 -6.73 -9.61
N LEU A 112 4.60 -7.41 -10.72
CA LEU A 112 3.77 -7.47 -11.91
C LEU A 112 2.86 -8.69 -11.76
N PHE A 113 1.56 -8.49 -11.92
CA PHE A 113 0.57 -9.56 -11.77
C PHE A 113 0.06 -10.02 -13.12
N GLN A 114 -0.18 -11.34 -13.24
CA GLN A 114 -0.83 -11.91 -14.42
C GLN A 114 -2.25 -11.35 -14.56
N ASN A 115 -2.98 -11.27 -13.47
CA ASN A 115 -4.37 -10.84 -13.48
C ASN A 115 -4.54 -9.50 -12.75
N VAL A 116 -5.22 -8.58 -13.41
CA VAL A 116 -5.65 -7.31 -12.85
C VAL A 116 -7.14 -7.14 -13.13
N ILE A 117 -7.94 -6.97 -12.08
CA ILE A 117 -9.35 -6.62 -12.19
C ILE A 117 -9.49 -5.15 -11.77
N ALA A 118 -9.97 -4.31 -12.67
CA ALA A 118 -10.32 -2.92 -12.38
C ALA A 118 -11.83 -2.80 -12.28
N ILE A 119 -12.34 -2.34 -11.14
CA ILE A 119 -13.77 -2.21 -10.88
C ILE A 119 -14.08 -0.73 -10.69
N ASN A 120 -14.92 -0.18 -11.58
CA ASN A 120 -15.53 1.10 -11.32
C ASN A 120 -16.72 0.89 -10.36
N VAL A 121 -16.53 1.32 -9.11
CA VAL A 121 -17.53 1.10 -8.06
C VAL A 121 -18.77 1.99 -8.27
N PHE A 122 -18.67 3.09 -9.00
CA PHE A 122 -19.77 4.01 -9.25
C PHE A 122 -20.80 3.42 -10.24
N ASN A 123 -20.35 2.80 -11.33
CA ASN A 123 -21.22 2.26 -12.36
C ASN A 123 -21.29 0.72 -12.36
N ASN A 124 -20.62 0.05 -11.40
CA ASN A 124 -20.56 -1.41 -11.28
C ASN A 124 -19.99 -2.10 -12.53
N GLU A 125 -19.03 -1.48 -13.19
CA GLU A 125 -18.36 -2.00 -14.36
C GLU A 125 -17.02 -2.62 -13.96
N ALA A 126 -16.75 -3.87 -14.37
CA ALA A 126 -15.49 -4.55 -14.10
C ALA A 126 -14.77 -4.87 -15.41
N HIS A 127 -13.47 -4.55 -15.46
CA HIS A 127 -12.57 -4.89 -16.55
C HIS A 127 -11.52 -5.87 -16.06
N LEU A 128 -11.37 -6.99 -16.76
CA LEU A 128 -10.42 -8.05 -16.44
C LEU A 128 -9.29 -8.02 -17.46
N TYR A 129 -8.06 -7.92 -16.95
CA TYR A 129 -6.83 -7.93 -17.76
C TYR A 129 -6.00 -9.17 -17.41
N ALA A 130 -5.46 -9.84 -18.41
CA ALA A 130 -4.52 -10.94 -18.25
C ALA A 130 -3.22 -10.65 -18.99
N HIS A 131 -2.09 -10.69 -18.29
CA HIS A 131 -0.75 -10.58 -18.84
C HIS A 131 -0.20 -11.99 -19.15
N CYS A 132 -0.24 -12.39 -20.41
CA CYS A 132 0.17 -13.71 -20.85
C CYS A 132 1.64 -13.68 -21.33
N TYR A 133 2.57 -13.95 -20.42
CA TYR A 133 3.96 -14.16 -20.78
C TYR A 133 4.25 -15.66 -20.86
N GLN A 134 4.27 -16.21 -22.10
CA GLN A 134 4.47 -17.66 -22.36
C GLN A 134 3.50 -18.58 -21.58
N THR A 135 2.42 -18.01 -21.04
CA THR A 135 1.37 -18.71 -20.30
C THR A 135 0.05 -18.62 -21.03
N LYS A 136 -0.86 -19.56 -20.73
CA LYS A 136 -2.22 -19.48 -21.28
C LYS A 136 -2.99 -18.35 -20.62
N ASN A 137 -3.90 -17.77 -21.39
CA ASN A 137 -4.93 -16.91 -20.86
C ASN A 137 -5.82 -17.72 -19.90
N ASN A 138 -6.04 -17.19 -18.68
CA ASN A 138 -6.83 -17.81 -17.64
C ASN A 138 -8.09 -16.97 -17.28
N LEU A 139 -8.52 -16.06 -18.16
CA LEU A 139 -9.66 -15.19 -17.86
C LEU A 139 -10.97 -15.96 -17.63
N ASP A 140 -11.19 -17.07 -18.36
CA ASP A 140 -12.39 -17.88 -18.17
C ASP A 140 -12.43 -18.49 -16.76
N GLU A 141 -11.29 -18.93 -16.23
CA GLU A 141 -11.17 -19.43 -14.85
C GLU A 141 -11.46 -18.32 -13.84
N VAL A 142 -10.94 -17.12 -14.08
CA VAL A 142 -11.19 -15.95 -13.23
C VAL A 142 -12.68 -15.59 -13.23
N VAL A 143 -13.31 -15.56 -14.40
CA VAL A 143 -14.75 -15.31 -14.52
C VAL A 143 -15.56 -16.37 -13.77
N ALA A 144 -15.19 -17.65 -13.88
CA ALA A 144 -15.87 -18.72 -13.17
C ALA A 144 -15.80 -18.55 -11.64
N VAL A 145 -14.65 -18.12 -11.10
CA VAL A 145 -14.49 -17.82 -9.67
C VAL A 145 -15.36 -16.63 -9.25
N LEU A 146 -15.39 -15.56 -10.06
CA LEU A 146 -16.20 -14.38 -9.77
C LEU A 146 -17.72 -14.67 -9.79
N GLN A 147 -18.14 -15.64 -10.60
CA GLN A 147 -19.54 -16.07 -10.71
C GLN A 147 -19.93 -17.16 -9.71
N ALA A 148 -18.96 -17.71 -8.98
CA ALA A 148 -19.24 -18.77 -8.00
C ALA A 148 -20.14 -18.25 -6.87
N PRO A 149 -21.22 -18.96 -6.53
CA PRO A 149 -22.09 -18.57 -5.43
C PRO A 149 -21.39 -18.83 -4.09
N ASN A 150 -21.63 -17.95 -3.15
CA ASN A 150 -21.20 -18.04 -1.75
C ASN A 150 -19.69 -17.84 -1.50
N PRO A 151 -19.22 -16.59 -1.36
CA PRO A 151 -17.93 -16.36 -0.77
C PRO A 151 -17.90 -16.93 0.66
N THR A 152 -16.86 -17.69 0.97
CA THR A 152 -16.63 -18.18 2.33
C THR A 152 -16.42 -16.99 3.27
N THR A 153 -17.19 -16.94 4.35
CA THR A 153 -16.95 -16.01 5.45
C THR A 153 -16.14 -16.72 6.52
N HIS A 154 -15.05 -16.10 6.92
CA HIS A 154 -14.19 -16.63 7.96
C HIS A 154 -14.37 -15.83 9.25
N SER A 155 -14.21 -16.50 10.39
CA SER A 155 -14.30 -15.85 11.69
C SER A 155 -12.99 -15.13 12.02
N PHE A 156 -13.09 -14.07 12.81
CA PHE A 156 -11.96 -13.38 13.43
C PHE A 156 -12.22 -13.25 14.92
N SER A 157 -11.21 -13.49 15.73
CA SER A 157 -11.28 -13.27 17.17
C SER A 157 -9.96 -12.75 17.73
N ARG A 158 -10.05 -11.74 18.56
CA ARG A 158 -8.93 -11.23 19.33
C ARG A 158 -8.51 -12.23 20.40
N GLN A 159 -7.21 -12.43 20.57
CA GLN A 159 -6.61 -13.33 21.55
C GLN A 159 -5.72 -12.56 22.52
N GLY A 160 -5.86 -12.82 23.81
CA GLY A 160 -5.03 -12.15 24.83
C GLY A 160 -5.23 -10.63 24.90
N GLU A 161 -4.31 -9.95 25.59
CA GLU A 161 -4.32 -8.51 25.78
C GLU A 161 -3.42 -7.81 24.76
N PRO A 162 -3.77 -6.57 24.34
CA PRO A 162 -2.93 -5.77 23.46
C PRO A 162 -1.66 -5.34 24.18
N HIS A 163 -0.56 -5.31 23.47
CA HIS A 163 0.73 -4.81 23.93
C HIS A 163 1.13 -3.56 23.13
N SER A 164 1.81 -2.62 23.78
CA SER A 164 2.34 -1.42 23.15
C SER A 164 3.84 -1.29 23.41
N ASN A 165 4.59 -0.76 22.45
CA ASN A 165 6.02 -0.47 22.58
C ASN A 165 6.32 0.74 23.46
N LEU A 166 5.30 1.54 23.81
CA LEU A 166 5.39 2.71 24.68
C LEU A 166 4.17 2.72 25.63
N THR A 167 4.37 3.19 26.85
CA THR A 167 3.26 3.54 27.75
C THR A 167 2.58 4.82 27.29
N ASP A 168 1.42 5.13 27.86
CA ASP A 168 0.71 6.39 27.58
C ASP A 168 1.54 7.60 27.99
N ASP A 169 2.14 7.55 29.18
CA ASP A 169 2.96 8.64 29.70
C ASP A 169 4.21 8.89 28.84
N GLU A 170 4.91 7.83 28.42
CA GLU A 170 6.06 7.96 27.51
C GLU A 170 5.66 8.58 26.17
N PHE A 171 4.52 8.19 25.62
CA PHE A 171 4.05 8.78 24.37
C PHE A 171 3.67 10.26 24.54
N VAL A 172 3.03 10.64 25.64
CA VAL A 172 2.71 12.04 25.99
C VAL A 172 3.99 12.88 26.09
N GLU A 173 5.05 12.37 26.70
CA GLU A 173 6.34 13.08 26.77
C GLU A 173 6.99 13.25 25.40
N LEU A 174 6.89 12.25 24.52
CA LEU A 174 7.35 12.38 23.11
C LEU A 174 6.55 13.47 22.38
N VAL A 175 5.23 13.55 22.56
CA VAL A 175 4.40 14.60 21.98
C VAL A 175 4.83 15.99 22.47
N LYS A 176 5.04 16.19 23.77
CA LYS A 176 5.55 17.45 24.33
C LYS A 176 6.90 17.84 23.73
N LYS A 177 7.81 16.88 23.59
CA LYS A 177 9.11 17.10 22.95
C LYS A 177 8.95 17.50 21.48
N GLY A 178 8.06 16.83 20.73
CA GLY A 178 7.76 17.17 19.33
C GLY A 178 7.21 18.59 19.19
N ILE A 179 6.26 18.99 20.04
CA ILE A 179 5.70 20.35 20.10
C ILE A 179 6.83 21.38 20.36
N HIS A 180 7.74 21.08 21.30
CA HIS A 180 8.89 21.96 21.57
C HIS A 180 9.78 22.18 20.34
N HIS A 181 10.07 21.13 19.55
CA HIS A 181 10.82 21.25 18.30
C HIS A 181 10.10 22.10 17.24
N CYS A 182 8.76 22.00 17.15
CA CYS A 182 7.96 22.87 16.28
C CYS A 182 8.06 24.35 16.72
N TYR A 183 7.95 24.64 18.01
CA TYR A 183 8.09 26.02 18.52
C TYR A 183 9.48 26.61 18.30
N ARG A 184 10.51 25.79 18.34
CA ARG A 184 11.89 26.24 18.03
C ARG A 184 12.13 26.50 16.56
N GLY A 185 11.25 26.01 15.68
CA GLY A 185 11.43 26.08 14.24
C GLY A 185 12.37 25.01 13.66
N ASP A 186 12.70 23.95 14.43
CA ASP A 186 13.50 22.83 13.95
C ASP A 186 12.73 22.05 12.86
N VAL A 187 11.40 21.97 13.00
CA VAL A 187 10.46 21.39 12.04
C VAL A 187 9.16 22.21 12.08
N PHE A 188 8.40 22.24 10.99
CA PHE A 188 7.05 22.83 10.98
C PHE A 188 5.94 21.78 11.10
N GLN A 189 6.25 20.51 10.87
CA GLN A 189 5.36 19.37 11.09
C GLN A 189 6.19 18.16 11.51
N ILE A 190 5.67 17.37 12.44
CA ILE A 190 6.25 16.10 12.88
C ILE A 190 5.13 15.08 13.11
N VAL A 191 5.35 13.85 12.68
CA VAL A 191 4.45 12.72 12.91
C VAL A 191 5.13 11.75 13.86
N LEU A 192 4.53 11.54 15.02
CA LEU A 192 4.98 10.58 16.02
C LEU A 192 4.19 9.28 15.88
N SER A 193 4.87 8.14 15.98
CA SER A 193 4.23 6.84 15.87
C SER A 193 4.34 6.05 17.17
N ARG A 194 3.32 5.21 17.43
CA ARG A 194 3.27 4.24 18.49
C ARG A 194 2.75 2.93 17.94
N ARG A 195 3.39 1.81 18.28
CA ARG A 195 2.99 0.49 17.82
C ARG A 195 2.19 -0.23 18.88
N PHE A 196 1.05 -0.79 18.46
CA PHE A 196 0.26 -1.74 19.23
C PHE A 196 0.33 -3.11 18.56
N SER A 197 0.47 -4.15 19.37
CA SER A 197 0.46 -5.53 18.93
C SER A 197 -0.69 -6.28 19.60
N GLN A 198 -1.46 -7.02 18.82
CA GLN A 198 -2.61 -7.77 19.31
C GLN A 198 -2.61 -9.16 18.69
N PRO A 199 -2.39 -10.22 19.45
CA PRO A 199 -2.61 -11.58 18.97
C PRO A 199 -4.07 -11.79 18.54
N PHE A 200 -4.28 -12.55 17.48
CA PHE A 200 -5.60 -12.89 16.99
C PHE A 200 -5.64 -14.32 16.44
N ALA A 201 -6.84 -14.83 16.24
CA ALA A 201 -7.10 -16.09 15.53
C ALA A 201 -8.17 -15.86 14.48
N GLY A 202 -8.03 -16.54 13.33
CA GLY A 202 -8.96 -16.45 12.22
C GLY A 202 -8.42 -15.63 11.06
N ASP A 203 -9.33 -15.00 10.32
CA ASP A 203 -9.07 -14.38 9.03
C ASP A 203 -8.81 -12.87 9.17
N ASP A 204 -7.65 -12.43 8.76
CA ASP A 204 -7.19 -11.05 8.77
C ASP A 204 -7.91 -10.18 7.70
N PHE A 205 -8.37 -10.78 6.60
CA PHE A 205 -9.20 -10.06 5.63
C PHE A 205 -10.53 -9.62 6.23
N THR A 206 -11.08 -10.40 7.16
CA THR A 206 -12.24 -9.99 7.95
C THR A 206 -11.94 -8.74 8.79
N LEU A 207 -10.74 -8.64 9.38
CA LEU A 207 -10.32 -7.44 10.10
C LEU A 207 -10.21 -6.22 9.16
N TYR A 208 -9.63 -6.39 7.97
CA TYR A 208 -9.60 -5.35 6.95
C TYR A 208 -11.01 -4.86 6.58
N ARG A 209 -11.98 -5.76 6.39
CA ARG A 209 -13.38 -5.40 6.09
C ARG A 209 -14.01 -4.56 7.20
N VAL A 210 -13.70 -4.86 8.47
CA VAL A 210 -14.13 -4.06 9.61
C VAL A 210 -13.46 -2.69 9.59
N LEU A 211 -12.15 -2.62 9.38
CA LEU A 211 -11.41 -1.35 9.26
C LEU A 211 -12.02 -0.46 8.18
N ARG A 212 -12.30 -1.01 7.00
CA ARG A 212 -12.93 -0.32 5.88
C ARG A 212 -14.30 0.28 6.26
N SER A 213 -15.08 -0.39 7.09
CA SER A 213 -16.40 0.09 7.51
C SER A 213 -16.32 1.14 8.63
N VAL A 214 -15.32 1.05 9.51
CA VAL A 214 -15.15 1.96 10.66
C VAL A 214 -14.42 3.24 10.25
N ASN A 215 -13.45 3.12 9.34
CA ASN A 215 -12.64 4.23 8.87
C ASN A 215 -12.58 4.25 7.33
N PRO A 216 -13.68 4.58 6.64
CA PRO A 216 -13.66 4.71 5.18
C PRO A 216 -12.76 5.88 4.77
N SER A 217 -11.88 5.65 3.82
CA SER A 217 -10.90 6.63 3.34
C SER A 217 -10.69 6.52 1.82
N PRO A 218 -10.19 7.57 1.14
CA PRO A 218 -9.93 7.52 -0.29
C PRO A 218 -8.91 6.44 -0.71
N TYR A 219 -8.02 6.04 0.20
CA TYR A 219 -6.96 5.06 -0.07
C TYR A 219 -7.03 3.90 0.92
N LEU A 220 -7.76 2.87 0.54
CA LEU A 220 -7.88 1.61 1.26
C LEU A 220 -7.03 0.57 0.54
N PHE A 221 -6.29 -0.24 1.28
CA PHE A 221 -5.45 -1.26 0.70
C PHE A 221 -5.38 -2.51 1.58
N TYR A 222 -5.28 -3.65 0.93
CA TYR A 222 -4.99 -4.95 1.55
C TYR A 222 -3.99 -5.69 0.65
N PHE A 223 -2.80 -5.94 1.17
CA PHE A 223 -1.72 -6.65 0.51
C PHE A 223 -1.48 -7.97 1.23
N ASP A 224 -1.64 -9.06 0.51
CA ASP A 224 -1.35 -10.41 0.97
C ASP A 224 -0.15 -10.94 0.19
N PHE A 225 0.96 -11.10 0.89
CA PHE A 225 2.21 -11.63 0.36
C PHE A 225 2.49 -13.07 0.82
N GLY A 226 1.51 -13.72 1.47
CA GLY A 226 1.58 -15.08 1.98
C GLY A 226 2.05 -15.12 3.43
N ASP A 227 3.32 -14.84 3.69
CA ASP A 227 3.91 -14.91 5.03
C ASP A 227 3.50 -13.73 5.93
N TYR A 228 3.09 -12.64 5.33
CA TYR A 228 2.61 -11.43 6.02
C TYR A 228 1.58 -10.69 5.19
N GLN A 229 0.73 -9.92 5.87
CA GLN A 229 -0.26 -9.04 5.26
C GLN A 229 -0.03 -7.60 5.73
N ILE A 230 -0.25 -6.66 4.80
CA ILE A 230 -0.22 -5.22 5.10
C ILE A 230 -1.54 -4.63 4.64
N PHE A 231 -2.28 -4.00 5.54
CA PHE A 231 -3.52 -3.34 5.18
C PHE A 231 -3.73 -2.04 5.97
N GLY A 232 -4.51 -1.16 5.40
CA GLY A 232 -4.71 0.15 6.00
C GLY A 232 -5.80 0.97 5.33
N SER A 233 -6.03 2.12 5.95
CA SER A 233 -6.95 3.14 5.49
C SER A 233 -6.24 4.49 5.63
N SER A 234 -6.02 5.18 4.51
CA SER A 234 -5.28 6.45 4.46
C SER A 234 -6.11 7.55 3.81
N PRO A 235 -6.12 8.75 4.38
CA PRO A 235 -6.80 9.91 3.78
C PRO A 235 -5.96 10.59 2.70
N GLU A 236 -4.66 10.32 2.61
CA GLU A 236 -3.70 11.13 1.88
C GLU A 236 -3.04 10.41 0.72
N ALA A 237 -3.00 11.09 -0.46
CA ALA A 237 -2.15 10.73 -1.58
C ALA A 237 -0.80 11.45 -1.45
N GLN A 238 0.28 10.72 -1.27
CA GLN A 238 1.61 11.32 -1.17
C GLN A 238 2.03 11.97 -2.49
N LEU A 239 1.86 11.26 -3.59
CA LEU A 239 2.19 11.72 -4.94
C LEU A 239 1.32 11.01 -5.97
N VAL A 240 0.68 11.78 -6.84
CA VAL A 240 -0.03 11.27 -8.00
C VAL A 240 0.66 11.76 -9.26
N VAL A 241 1.05 10.85 -10.17
CA VAL A 241 1.61 11.20 -11.47
C VAL A 241 0.71 10.68 -12.57
N LYS A 242 0.12 11.58 -13.35
CA LYS A 242 -0.79 11.22 -14.45
C LYS A 242 -0.52 12.12 -15.66
N ASN A 243 -0.38 11.53 -16.84
CA ASN A 243 -0.17 12.26 -18.11
C ASN A 243 1.02 13.25 -18.05
N GLY A 244 2.12 12.87 -17.38
CA GLY A 244 3.29 13.72 -17.22
C GLY A 244 3.15 14.88 -16.22
N LYS A 245 2.02 14.96 -15.53
CA LYS A 245 1.77 15.94 -14.46
C LYS A 245 1.87 15.25 -13.10
N ALA A 246 2.64 15.84 -12.20
CA ALA A 246 2.76 15.40 -10.81
C ALA A 246 1.89 16.30 -9.91
N GLU A 247 1.15 15.69 -9.00
CA GLU A 247 0.25 16.37 -8.06
C GLU A 247 0.54 15.87 -6.64
N ILE A 248 0.60 16.81 -5.70
CA ILE A 248 0.75 16.58 -4.26
C ILE A 248 -0.42 17.26 -3.57
N HIS A 249 -1.08 16.57 -2.64
CA HIS A 249 -2.22 17.07 -1.88
C HIS A 249 -1.87 17.07 -0.38
N PRO A 250 -1.04 18.03 0.10
CA PRO A 250 -0.56 18.01 1.47
C PRO A 250 -1.68 18.28 2.48
N ILE A 251 -1.73 17.47 3.54
CA ILE A 251 -2.62 17.65 4.69
C ILE A 251 -1.77 18.12 5.87
N ALA A 252 -2.07 19.29 6.44
CA ALA A 252 -1.30 19.89 7.51
C ALA A 252 -1.95 19.75 8.90
N GLY A 253 -3.19 19.32 8.98
CA GLY A 253 -3.91 19.16 10.25
C GLY A 253 -5.28 18.54 10.12
N THR A 254 -5.87 18.19 11.26
CA THR A 254 -7.21 17.59 11.34
C THR A 254 -8.01 18.31 12.42
N PHE A 255 -9.21 18.79 12.08
CA PHE A 255 -10.12 19.46 12.97
C PHE A 255 -11.42 18.66 13.11
N ARG A 256 -12.04 18.77 14.30
CA ARG A 256 -13.34 18.15 14.53
C ARG A 256 -14.42 18.91 13.77
N ARG A 257 -15.19 18.18 12.96
CA ARG A 257 -16.37 18.74 12.28
C ARG A 257 -17.45 19.11 13.33
N THR A 258 -17.98 20.33 13.18
CA THR A 258 -19.09 20.80 14.03
C THR A 258 -20.47 20.43 13.45
N GLY A 259 -20.54 20.04 12.19
CA GLY A 259 -21.76 19.82 11.41
C GLY A 259 -22.32 21.09 10.78
N ASN A 260 -21.60 22.21 10.91
CA ASN A 260 -21.95 23.49 10.29
C ASN A 260 -20.79 23.95 9.41
N ASP A 261 -20.98 23.90 8.10
CA ASP A 261 -19.93 24.22 7.12
C ASP A 261 -19.35 25.63 7.25
N LYS A 262 -20.12 26.60 7.76
CA LYS A 262 -19.62 27.96 7.99
C LYS A 262 -18.66 28.03 9.17
N GLN A 263 -18.96 27.29 10.26
CA GLN A 263 -18.09 27.21 11.43
C GLN A 263 -16.86 26.34 11.16
N ASP A 264 -17.01 25.34 10.30
CA ASP A 264 -15.90 24.46 9.91
C ASP A 264 -14.90 25.13 8.96
N ALA A 265 -15.28 26.26 8.33
CA ALA A 265 -14.44 27.04 7.43
C ALA A 265 -13.65 28.18 8.12
N GLU A 266 -13.99 28.52 9.37
CA GLU A 266 -13.27 29.50 10.21
C GLU A 266 -12.08 28.86 10.93
#